data_96cda12afd45fff49697a9c00e3566c3
#
_entry.id   96cda12afd45fff49697a9c00e3566c3
#
_cell.length_a   1.000
_cell.length_b   1.000
_cell.length_c   1.000
_cell.angle_alpha   90.00
_cell.angle_beta   90.00
_cell.angle_gamma   90.00
#
_symmetry.space_group_name_H-M   'P 1'
#
loop_
_entity.id
_entity.type
_entity.pdbx_description
1 polymer ?
#
loop_
_entity_poly.entity_id
_entity_poly.type
_entity_poly.pdbx_seq_one_letter_code
_entity_poly.pdbx_strand_id
1 'polypeptide(L)'
;MLVLVVLIVIISSCAKSISGDKNKKSTTDNTGQTSTSEETPQSSIVDNLEASGETDAILSSSSGEAASQIQYTTESHSSEDVKRGDLVLINSSHEYTFPSDDTDLVTLYGNIDTESFHVSDMVIKLDSNALNALNELMKAFHAQTNNDDITIIGGYRTLEEQNDKYYNGNSTFSGGFTDYHSGRMFDMGIFPKDGSSSGYYSATGDYAWIDENAARYGFILRFPDGKETYTGEKTRTYTYRYVGVPHAYYIKQNNLCLEEYIEKIKEYTNDKPLEVNVDGTLYSVYYVASAGAATDVPIPVNKTYTVSGNNVDGFIVTVTMN
;
A
#
# COMPACT_ATOMS: atom_id res chain seq x y z
N MET A 1 41.23 -20.28 8.94
CA MET A 1 39.86 -19.87 9.04
C MET A 1 39.37 -19.67 7.60
N LEU A 2 38.64 -20.65 7.08
CA LEU A 2 38.29 -20.75 5.65
C LEU A 2 36.96 -20.05 5.44
N VAL A 3 36.95 -18.95 4.69
CA VAL A 3 35.72 -18.24 4.28
C VAL A 3 35.14 -18.99 3.07
N LEU A 4 34.02 -19.65 3.28
CA LEU A 4 33.28 -20.31 2.20
C LEU A 4 32.43 -19.28 1.46
N VAL A 5 32.89 -18.87 0.27
CA VAL A 5 32.12 -18.06 -0.65
C VAL A 5 31.22 -19.01 -1.45
N VAL A 6 29.92 -18.98 -1.17
CA VAL A 6 28.93 -19.73 -1.97
C VAL A 6 28.53 -18.89 -3.17
N LEU A 7 29.06 -19.24 -4.33
CA LEU A 7 28.67 -18.65 -5.62
C LEU A 7 27.38 -19.35 -6.09
N ILE A 8 26.26 -18.64 -6.09
CA ILE A 8 25.02 -19.14 -6.70
C ILE A 8 25.06 -18.85 -8.20
N VAL A 9 25.30 -19.89 -9.01
CA VAL A 9 25.19 -19.82 -10.46
C VAL A 9 23.73 -20.13 -10.84
N ILE A 10 23.00 -19.12 -11.31
CA ILE A 10 21.68 -19.31 -11.91
C ILE A 10 21.87 -19.74 -13.37
N ILE A 11 21.56 -20.99 -13.66
CA ILE A 11 21.56 -21.52 -15.02
C ILE A 11 20.22 -21.17 -15.67
N SER A 12 20.26 -20.27 -16.63
CA SER A 12 19.12 -19.94 -17.51
C SER A 12 19.03 -21.00 -18.60
N SER A 13 17.99 -21.85 -18.55
CA SER A 13 17.68 -22.79 -19.60
C SER A 13 16.77 -22.16 -20.64
N CYS A 14 17.31 -21.86 -21.82
CA CYS A 14 16.56 -21.47 -23.01
C CYS A 14 15.95 -22.71 -23.64
N ALA A 15 14.63 -22.89 -23.63
CA ALA A 15 13.92 -23.86 -24.43
C ALA A 15 13.40 -23.21 -25.71
N LYS A 16 13.95 -23.58 -26.87
CA LYS A 16 13.43 -23.28 -28.19
C LYS A 16 12.25 -24.20 -28.47
N SER A 17 11.08 -23.67 -28.79
CA SER A 17 9.99 -24.41 -29.42
C SER A 17 9.87 -24.05 -30.89
N ILE A 18 9.85 -25.10 -31.68
CA ILE A 18 9.77 -25.16 -33.15
C ILE A 18 8.30 -25.04 -33.56
N SER A 19 8.05 -24.21 -34.54
CA SER A 19 6.77 -24.02 -35.22
C SER A 19 6.37 -25.24 -36.05
N GLY A 20 5.07 -25.51 -36.08
CA GLY A 20 4.46 -26.46 -37.03
C GLY A 20 3.06 -25.99 -37.39
N ASP A 21 2.96 -25.45 -38.57
CA ASP A 21 1.78 -25.04 -39.30
C ASP A 21 0.91 -26.22 -39.76
N LYS A 22 -0.42 -26.13 -39.72
CA LYS A 22 -1.31 -26.59 -40.78
C LYS A 22 -2.81 -26.29 -40.52
N ASN A 23 -3.27 -25.36 -41.30
CA ASN A 23 -4.54 -25.16 -42.01
C ASN A 23 -5.56 -26.33 -42.00
N LYS A 24 -6.85 -26.06 -41.64
CA LYS A 24 -7.99 -26.41 -42.49
C LYS A 24 -9.29 -25.70 -42.08
N LYS A 25 -9.92 -25.17 -43.10
CA LYS A 25 -11.12 -24.44 -43.37
C LYS A 25 -12.36 -25.35 -43.37
N SER A 26 -13.54 -24.80 -42.94
CA SER A 26 -14.90 -25.01 -43.50
C SER A 26 -15.96 -24.41 -42.56
N THR A 27 -16.58 -23.29 -42.93
CA THR A 27 -17.89 -23.02 -43.57
C THR A 27 -19.05 -23.88 -43.05
N THR A 28 -20.12 -23.30 -42.53
CA THR A 28 -21.32 -22.69 -43.10
C THR A 28 -22.40 -22.50 -42.01
N ASP A 29 -22.96 -21.31 -41.91
CA ASP A 29 -24.41 -20.92 -42.09
C ASP A 29 -25.46 -21.67 -41.26
N ASN A 30 -26.41 -21.05 -40.62
CA ASN A 30 -27.42 -20.11 -41.05
C ASN A 30 -28.49 -19.85 -39.95
N THR A 31 -28.94 -18.61 -39.88
CA THR A 31 -30.29 -18.08 -39.71
C THR A 31 -31.27 -18.53 -38.62
N GLY A 32 -31.91 -17.49 -38.09
CA GLY A 32 -33.33 -17.43 -37.73
C GLY A 32 -33.55 -16.83 -36.33
N GLN A 33 -33.75 -15.57 -36.16
CA GLN A 33 -34.88 -14.67 -36.32
C GLN A 33 -36.07 -14.93 -35.35
N THR A 34 -36.41 -13.82 -34.66
CA THR A 34 -37.74 -13.25 -34.33
C THR A 34 -38.37 -13.80 -33.03
N SER A 35 -38.98 -13.05 -32.13
CA SER A 35 -39.55 -11.70 -32.01
C SER A 35 -40.23 -11.55 -30.64
N THR A 36 -40.27 -10.31 -30.13
CA THR A 36 -41.43 -9.56 -29.59
C THR A 36 -42.25 -10.23 -28.45
N SER A 37 -42.56 -9.58 -27.33
CA SER A 37 -43.35 -8.38 -27.03
C SER A 37 -43.49 -8.25 -25.51
N GLU A 38 -43.29 -7.07 -24.95
CA GLU A 38 -44.31 -6.20 -24.33
C GLU A 38 -45.34 -6.87 -23.40
N GLU A 39 -45.40 -6.42 -22.14
CA GLU A 39 -46.45 -5.56 -21.60
C GLU A 39 -46.31 -5.31 -20.11
N THR A 40 -46.37 -4.04 -19.77
CA THR A 40 -46.77 -3.52 -18.43
C THR A 40 -48.29 -3.55 -18.33
N PRO A 41 -48.86 -3.59 -17.13
CA PRO A 41 -49.71 -2.44 -16.78
C PRO A 41 -49.63 -1.94 -15.34
N GLN A 42 -49.83 -0.63 -15.23
CA GLN A 42 -50.18 0.20 -14.11
C GLN A 42 -51.58 -0.14 -13.53
N SER A 43 -51.78 0.30 -12.27
CA SER A 43 -52.93 1.05 -11.73
C SER A 43 -52.99 0.86 -10.20
N SER A 44 -52.74 1.83 -9.36
CA SER A 44 -53.55 2.97 -8.86
C SER A 44 -54.73 2.58 -7.97
N ILE A 45 -54.79 3.22 -6.77
CA ILE A 45 -55.86 4.07 -6.17
C ILE A 45 -55.72 4.00 -4.65
N VAL A 46 -55.36 5.09 -4.01
CA VAL A 46 -56.04 6.10 -3.17
C VAL A 46 -57.10 5.54 -2.15
N ASP A 47 -56.97 5.83 -0.84
CA ASP A 47 -57.73 6.86 -0.16
C ASP A 47 -57.42 6.99 1.32
N ASN A 48 -57.47 8.26 1.73
CA ASN A 48 -57.54 8.90 3.01
C ASN A 48 -58.24 8.17 4.14
N LEU A 49 -57.80 8.47 5.39
CA LEU A 49 -58.68 9.06 6.42
C LEU A 49 -57.87 9.65 7.58
N GLU A 50 -58.16 10.95 7.87
CA GLU A 50 -57.73 11.72 9.04
C GLU A 50 -58.39 11.20 10.33
N ALA A 51 -57.72 11.35 11.46
CA ALA A 51 -58.30 11.91 12.68
C ALA A 51 -57.27 12.09 13.80
N SER A 52 -57.06 13.33 14.13
CA SER A 52 -56.85 14.06 15.41
C SER A 52 -56.63 13.27 16.70
N GLY A 53 -55.66 13.74 17.47
CA GLY A 53 -55.53 13.45 18.90
C GLY A 53 -54.27 14.14 19.47
N GLU A 54 -54.50 15.26 20.14
CA GLU A 54 -53.53 16.07 20.89
C GLU A 54 -52.91 15.37 22.09
N THR A 55 -51.77 15.96 22.50
CA THR A 55 -51.10 16.02 23.82
C THR A 55 -50.23 14.82 24.21
N ASP A 56 -48.93 14.99 24.29
CA ASP A 56 -48.20 15.43 25.49
C ASP A 56 -46.71 15.61 25.15
N ALA A 57 -46.26 16.85 25.42
CA ALA A 57 -44.84 17.20 25.36
C ALA A 57 -44.11 16.54 26.53
N ILE A 58 -43.37 15.47 26.26
CA ILE A 58 -42.30 15.02 27.15
C ILE A 58 -41.00 15.59 26.59
N LEU A 59 -40.49 16.66 27.22
CA LEU A 59 -39.12 17.10 27.13
C LEU A 59 -38.22 15.97 27.63
N SER A 60 -37.78 15.08 26.77
CA SER A 60 -36.58 14.34 27.06
C SER A 60 -35.39 15.18 26.60
N SER A 61 -34.77 15.86 27.54
CA SER A 61 -33.44 16.42 27.42
C SER A 61 -32.49 15.25 27.17
N SER A 62 -32.30 14.89 25.90
CA SER A 62 -31.10 14.15 25.52
C SER A 62 -29.94 15.12 25.68
N SER A 63 -29.20 14.95 26.77
CA SER A 63 -27.83 15.43 26.89
C SER A 63 -27.04 14.73 25.80
N GLY A 64 -27.06 15.30 24.59
CA GLY A 64 -26.06 14.98 23.58
C GLY A 64 -24.72 15.42 24.18
N GLU A 65 -23.86 14.47 24.50
CA GLU A 65 -22.44 14.75 24.60
C GLU A 65 -22.06 15.49 23.32
N ALA A 66 -21.75 16.77 23.46
CA ALA A 66 -21.18 17.57 22.39
C ALA A 66 -19.87 16.86 22.02
N ALA A 67 -19.85 16.18 20.86
CA ALA A 67 -18.63 15.67 20.30
C ALA A 67 -17.64 16.84 20.33
N SER A 68 -16.60 16.72 21.14
CA SER A 68 -15.58 17.77 21.31
C SER A 68 -15.01 18.03 19.93
N GLN A 69 -15.33 19.19 19.36
CA GLN A 69 -14.80 19.58 18.06
C GLN A 69 -13.28 19.62 18.16
N ILE A 70 -12.61 18.94 17.25
CA ILE A 70 -11.15 18.97 17.17
C ILE A 70 -10.74 20.41 16.89
N GLN A 71 -9.91 20.97 17.76
CA GLN A 71 -9.30 22.27 17.51
C GLN A 71 -8.08 22.10 16.62
N TYR A 72 -7.94 22.96 15.63
CA TYR A 72 -6.82 22.98 14.70
C TYR A 72 -5.94 24.21 14.91
N THR A 73 -4.65 24.05 14.72
CA THR A 73 -3.66 25.11 14.49
C THR A 73 -3.01 24.85 13.12
N THR A 74 -2.05 25.66 12.72
CA THR A 74 -1.32 25.45 11.45
C THR A 74 0.15 25.17 11.69
N GLU A 75 0.72 24.32 10.84
CA GLU A 75 2.15 24.07 10.72
C GLU A 75 2.58 24.43 9.30
N SER A 76 3.63 25.24 9.16
CA SER A 76 4.10 25.69 7.85
C SER A 76 5.09 24.71 7.26
N HIS A 77 4.81 24.20 6.07
CA HIS A 77 5.64 23.27 5.31
C HIS A 77 6.11 23.92 4.02
N SER A 78 7.37 23.66 3.66
CA SER A 78 7.96 24.14 2.40
C SER A 78 7.52 23.29 1.20
N SER A 79 7.76 23.78 -0.01
CA SER A 79 7.55 22.99 -1.24
C SER A 79 8.43 21.74 -1.31
N GLU A 80 9.58 21.71 -0.62
CA GLU A 80 10.45 20.52 -0.56
C GLU A 80 9.87 19.42 0.33
N ASP A 81 9.03 19.78 1.33
CA ASP A 81 8.38 18.83 2.21
C ASP A 81 7.30 18.02 1.50
N VAL A 82 6.78 18.51 0.36
CA VAL A 82 5.89 17.72 -0.53
C VAL A 82 6.55 16.43 -1.00
N LYS A 83 7.89 16.40 -1.05
CA LYS A 83 8.70 15.27 -1.51
C LYS A 83 9.18 14.37 -0.36
N ARG A 84 8.63 14.53 0.85
CA ARG A 84 9.06 13.83 2.08
C ARG A 84 7.92 13.07 2.72
N GLY A 85 8.27 12.00 3.43
CA GLY A 85 7.31 11.23 4.24
C GLY A 85 6.99 9.85 3.68
N ASP A 86 6.02 9.18 4.33
CA ASP A 86 5.73 7.77 4.07
C ASP A 86 4.86 7.55 2.81
N LEU A 87 4.15 8.60 2.38
CA LEU A 87 3.19 8.55 1.27
C LEU A 87 3.72 9.16 -0.05
N VAL A 88 5.02 9.43 -0.13
CA VAL A 88 5.62 9.91 -1.38
C VAL A 88 5.42 8.89 -2.50
N LEU A 89 4.77 9.30 -3.58
CA LEU A 89 4.60 8.49 -4.78
C LEU A 89 5.89 8.54 -5.60
N ILE A 90 6.46 7.39 -5.90
CA ILE A 90 7.66 7.25 -6.71
C ILE A 90 7.38 6.24 -7.82
N ASN A 91 7.45 6.67 -9.07
CA ASN A 91 7.23 5.84 -10.25
C ASN A 91 7.85 6.50 -11.48
N SER A 92 7.61 6.00 -12.68
CA SER A 92 8.17 6.55 -13.92
C SER A 92 7.83 8.03 -14.21
N SER A 93 6.86 8.61 -13.50
CA SER A 93 6.42 10.01 -13.67
C SER A 93 6.76 10.89 -12.45
N HIS A 94 7.14 10.29 -11.33
CA HIS A 94 7.41 10.99 -10.08
C HIS A 94 8.77 10.56 -9.54
N GLU A 95 9.78 11.39 -9.82
CA GLU A 95 11.15 11.14 -9.40
C GLU A 95 11.32 11.32 -7.89
N TYR A 96 12.13 10.46 -7.28
CA TYR A 96 12.49 10.57 -5.85
C TYR A 96 13.52 11.68 -5.65
N THR A 97 13.28 12.53 -4.68
CA THR A 97 14.25 13.54 -4.23
C THR A 97 15.02 13.00 -3.04
N PHE A 98 16.30 12.68 -3.24
CA PHE A 98 17.15 12.18 -2.16
C PHE A 98 17.31 13.22 -1.05
N PRO A 99 17.18 12.85 0.23
CA PRO A 99 17.49 13.73 1.35
C PRO A 99 19.00 14.06 1.37
N SER A 100 19.35 15.12 2.08
CA SER A 100 20.75 15.51 2.28
C SER A 100 21.49 14.59 3.25
N ASP A 101 20.75 13.79 4.01
CA ASP A 101 21.26 12.81 4.98
C ASP A 101 20.45 11.52 4.94
N ASP A 102 21.03 10.42 5.41
CA ASP A 102 20.43 9.09 5.48
C ASP A 102 20.10 8.68 6.93
N THR A 103 19.77 9.65 7.78
CA THR A 103 19.63 9.42 9.23
C THR A 103 18.54 8.42 9.60
N ASP A 104 17.51 8.30 8.74
CA ASP A 104 16.37 7.42 8.98
C ASP A 104 16.58 5.98 8.45
N LEU A 105 17.68 5.73 7.74
CA LEU A 105 17.99 4.40 7.20
C LEU A 105 18.69 3.53 8.23
N VAL A 106 18.10 2.40 8.53
CA VAL A 106 18.60 1.42 9.52
C VAL A 106 18.93 0.10 8.81
N THR A 107 20.10 -0.47 9.11
CA THR A 107 20.49 -1.80 8.64
C THR A 107 19.62 -2.86 9.32
N LEU A 108 19.12 -3.83 8.55
CA LEU A 108 18.31 -4.93 9.10
C LEU A 108 19.17 -5.85 9.98
N TYR A 109 20.40 -6.14 9.56
CA TYR A 109 21.29 -6.97 10.34
C TYR A 109 21.55 -6.37 11.73
N GLY A 110 21.24 -7.14 12.76
CA GLY A 110 21.34 -6.72 14.16
C GLY A 110 20.14 -5.90 14.68
N ASN A 111 19.15 -5.57 13.83
CA ASN A 111 17.96 -4.80 14.19
C ASN A 111 16.64 -5.53 13.87
N ILE A 112 16.71 -6.82 13.48
CA ILE A 112 15.55 -7.69 13.28
C ILE A 112 15.41 -8.70 14.39
N ASP A 113 14.19 -9.21 14.57
CA ASP A 113 13.93 -10.38 15.39
C ASP A 113 14.26 -11.66 14.60
N THR A 114 15.46 -12.19 14.83
CA THR A 114 15.99 -13.37 14.10
C THR A 114 15.26 -14.69 14.43
N GLU A 115 14.40 -14.71 15.43
CA GLU A 115 13.52 -15.84 15.72
C GLU A 115 12.30 -15.85 14.81
N SER A 116 11.93 -14.69 14.26
CA SER A 116 10.72 -14.53 13.44
C SER A 116 10.99 -14.48 11.94
N PHE A 117 12.16 -13.98 11.51
CA PHE A 117 12.53 -13.90 10.10
C PHE A 117 14.03 -13.63 9.90
N HIS A 118 14.48 -13.64 8.66
CA HIS A 118 15.89 -13.51 8.31
C HIS A 118 16.14 -12.40 7.29
N VAL A 119 17.41 -12.07 7.07
CA VAL A 119 17.89 -11.14 6.04
C VAL A 119 18.99 -11.83 5.22
N SER A 120 18.96 -11.67 3.90
CA SER A 120 19.89 -12.35 3.00
C SER A 120 21.28 -11.72 2.95
N ASP A 121 21.38 -10.44 3.31
CA ASP A 121 22.64 -9.68 3.27
C ASP A 121 22.70 -8.69 4.43
N MET A 122 23.89 -8.53 5.02
CA MET A 122 24.15 -7.64 6.15
C MET A 122 24.05 -6.16 5.83
N VAL A 123 24.05 -5.78 4.53
CA VAL A 123 24.02 -4.38 4.10
C VAL A 123 22.60 -3.86 3.78
N ILE A 124 21.61 -4.74 3.77
CA ILE A 124 20.21 -4.34 3.49
C ILE A 124 19.74 -3.36 4.56
N LYS A 125 19.21 -2.22 4.10
CA LYS A 125 18.65 -1.16 4.96
C LYS A 125 17.18 -0.92 4.62
N LEU A 126 16.43 -0.45 5.61
CA LEU A 126 15.10 0.13 5.46
C LEU A 126 15.02 1.44 6.26
N ASP A 127 14.01 2.24 5.94
CA ASP A 127 13.55 3.32 6.78
C ASP A 127 13.16 2.79 8.16
N SER A 128 13.42 3.55 9.21
CA SER A 128 13.23 3.11 10.60
C SER A 128 11.78 2.76 10.93
N ASN A 129 10.80 3.53 10.41
CA ASN A 129 9.39 3.24 10.60
C ASN A 129 8.99 1.94 9.88
N ALA A 130 9.47 1.77 8.64
CA ALA A 130 9.23 0.55 7.87
C ALA A 130 9.85 -0.67 8.56
N LEU A 131 11.07 -0.56 9.11
CA LEU A 131 11.71 -1.66 9.83
C LEU A 131 10.98 -2.02 11.13
N ASN A 132 10.56 -1.03 11.91
CA ASN A 132 9.79 -1.27 13.13
C ASN A 132 8.47 -2.00 12.82
N ALA A 133 7.73 -1.53 11.81
CA ALA A 133 6.49 -2.15 11.36
C ALA A 133 6.72 -3.57 10.82
N LEU A 134 7.83 -3.81 10.11
CA LEU A 134 8.21 -5.13 9.59
C LEU A 134 8.50 -6.11 10.74
N ASN A 135 9.23 -5.69 11.76
CA ASN A 135 9.47 -6.50 12.95
C ASN A 135 8.15 -6.93 13.61
N GLU A 136 7.19 -6.01 13.77
CA GLU A 136 5.89 -6.34 14.37
C GLU A 136 5.07 -7.30 13.49
N LEU A 137 5.05 -7.09 12.16
CA LEU A 137 4.39 -7.99 11.21
C LEU A 137 4.96 -9.41 11.29
N MET A 138 6.30 -9.55 11.26
CA MET A 138 6.96 -10.85 11.24
C MET A 138 6.86 -11.56 12.59
N LYS A 139 6.93 -10.86 13.70
CA LYS A 139 6.64 -11.44 15.04
C LYS A 139 5.23 -11.99 15.12
N ALA A 140 4.25 -11.25 14.61
CA ALA A 140 2.86 -11.70 14.62
C ALA A 140 2.66 -12.90 13.68
N PHE A 141 3.28 -12.91 12.51
CA PHE A 141 3.30 -14.05 11.59
C PHE A 141 3.89 -15.29 12.26
N HIS A 142 5.07 -15.17 12.85
CA HIS A 142 5.73 -16.26 13.57
C HIS A 142 4.89 -16.77 14.74
N ALA A 143 4.33 -15.87 15.54
CA ALA A 143 3.46 -16.25 16.66
C ALA A 143 2.21 -17.02 16.23
N GLN A 144 1.66 -16.70 15.04
CA GLN A 144 0.48 -17.35 14.50
C GLN A 144 0.76 -18.72 13.84
N THR A 145 1.90 -18.84 13.16
CA THR A 145 2.19 -19.98 12.28
C THR A 145 3.34 -20.88 12.76
N ASN A 146 4.15 -20.38 13.71
CA ASN A 146 5.43 -20.98 14.12
C ASN A 146 6.41 -21.15 12.93
N ASN A 147 6.32 -20.27 11.92
CA ASN A 147 7.12 -20.28 10.70
C ASN A 147 8.06 -19.07 10.69
N ASP A 148 9.35 -19.28 10.40
CA ASP A 148 10.39 -18.26 10.32
C ASP A 148 11.17 -18.30 8.98
N ASP A 149 10.63 -18.95 7.95
CA ASP A 149 11.28 -19.14 6.64
C ASP A 149 11.36 -17.85 5.80
N ILE A 150 10.72 -16.76 6.24
CA ILE A 150 10.76 -15.49 5.51
C ILE A 150 12.15 -14.87 5.61
N THR A 151 12.66 -14.45 4.47
CA THR A 151 13.93 -13.73 4.35
C THR A 151 13.74 -12.47 3.52
N ILE A 152 14.16 -11.32 4.05
CA ILE A 152 14.23 -10.07 3.28
C ILE A 152 15.43 -10.13 2.35
N ILE A 153 15.17 -10.04 1.04
CA ILE A 153 16.17 -10.22 -0.03
C ILE A 153 16.50 -8.94 -0.80
N GLY A 154 15.85 -7.83 -0.48
CA GLY A 154 16.09 -6.53 -1.06
C GLY A 154 15.47 -5.42 -0.23
N GLY A 155 16.06 -4.23 -0.27
CA GLY A 155 15.59 -3.04 0.44
C GLY A 155 16.14 -1.78 -0.22
N TYR A 156 16.51 -0.77 0.57
CA TYR A 156 17.06 0.49 0.09
C TYR A 156 18.17 0.29 -0.94
N ARG A 157 18.19 1.18 -1.93
CA ARG A 157 19.24 1.27 -2.96
C ARG A 157 19.59 2.74 -3.19
N THR A 158 20.88 3.00 -3.30
CA THR A 158 21.39 4.30 -3.77
C THR A 158 21.04 4.50 -5.25
N LEU A 159 21.19 5.74 -5.74
CA LEU A 159 21.02 6.07 -7.15
C LEU A 159 21.98 5.24 -8.04
N GLU A 160 23.23 5.09 -7.60
CA GLU A 160 24.26 4.33 -8.33
C GLU A 160 23.91 2.85 -8.41
N GLU A 161 23.61 2.20 -7.28
CA GLU A 161 23.22 0.78 -7.26
C GLU A 161 21.99 0.49 -8.14
N GLN A 162 21.02 1.39 -8.16
CA GLN A 162 19.82 1.22 -8.98
C GLN A 162 20.15 1.39 -10.48
N ASN A 163 20.97 2.36 -10.83
CA ASN A 163 21.43 2.56 -12.20
C ASN A 163 22.25 1.36 -12.70
N ASP A 164 23.11 0.80 -11.87
CA ASP A 164 23.87 -0.41 -12.21
C ASP A 164 22.93 -1.59 -12.49
N LYS A 165 21.90 -1.79 -11.64
CA LYS A 165 20.89 -2.83 -11.88
C LYS A 165 20.12 -2.60 -13.19
N TYR A 166 19.73 -1.36 -13.47
CA TYR A 166 18.98 -1.00 -14.67
C TYR A 166 19.80 -1.23 -15.96
N TYR A 167 21.02 -0.68 -16.03
CA TYR A 167 21.87 -0.79 -17.22
C TYR A 167 22.37 -2.24 -17.46
N ASN A 168 22.46 -3.05 -16.41
CA ASN A 168 22.79 -4.47 -16.52
C ASN A 168 21.56 -5.37 -16.80
N GLY A 169 20.37 -4.79 -17.00
CA GLY A 169 19.13 -5.53 -17.27
C GLY A 169 18.55 -6.29 -16.07
N ASN A 170 19.00 -5.99 -14.86
CA ASN A 170 18.56 -6.61 -13.60
C ASN A 170 17.43 -5.85 -12.91
N SER A 171 16.96 -4.74 -13.49
CA SER A 171 15.83 -3.95 -13.01
C SER A 171 15.09 -3.31 -14.18
N THR A 172 13.77 -3.18 -14.05
CA THR A 172 12.91 -2.40 -14.94
C THR A 172 12.88 -0.92 -14.56
N PHE A 173 13.28 -0.59 -13.32
CA PHE A 173 13.33 0.78 -12.82
C PHE A 173 14.69 1.43 -13.12
N SER A 174 14.67 2.65 -13.64
CA SER A 174 15.86 3.49 -13.68
C SER A 174 16.13 4.12 -12.31
N GLY A 175 17.34 4.62 -12.10
CA GLY A 175 17.68 5.41 -10.92
C GLY A 175 16.80 6.66 -10.82
N GLY A 176 16.38 7.00 -9.62
CA GLY A 176 15.45 8.09 -9.32
C GLY A 176 13.97 7.70 -9.36
N PHE A 177 13.59 6.59 -10.01
CA PHE A 177 12.19 6.25 -10.30
C PHE A 177 11.74 4.92 -9.67
N THR A 178 12.16 4.68 -8.44
CA THR A 178 11.79 3.47 -7.70
C THR A 178 11.64 3.71 -6.21
N ASP A 179 10.65 3.09 -5.60
CA ASP A 179 10.41 3.15 -4.15
C ASP A 179 11.55 2.59 -3.29
N TYR A 180 12.47 1.80 -3.85
CA TYR A 180 13.65 1.33 -3.10
C TYR A 180 14.49 2.51 -2.57
N HIS A 181 14.53 3.64 -3.28
CA HIS A 181 15.26 4.83 -2.83
C HIS A 181 14.74 5.43 -1.52
N SER A 182 13.46 5.23 -1.22
CA SER A 182 12.87 5.72 0.03
C SER A 182 13.21 4.87 1.25
N GLY A 183 13.77 3.67 1.06
CA GLY A 183 13.93 2.69 2.14
C GLY A 183 12.63 2.08 2.65
N ARG A 184 11.48 2.41 2.04
CA ARG A 184 10.15 1.95 2.47
C ARG A 184 9.63 0.75 1.69
N MET A 185 10.38 0.28 0.68
CA MET A 185 10.05 -0.89 -0.13
C MET A 185 11.09 -1.99 0.05
N PHE A 186 10.62 -3.22 0.14
CA PHE A 186 11.46 -4.40 0.27
C PHE A 186 10.90 -5.60 -0.49
N ASP A 187 11.77 -6.55 -0.77
CA ASP A 187 11.42 -7.84 -1.37
C ASP A 187 11.57 -8.97 -0.34
N MET A 188 10.62 -9.92 -0.39
CA MET A 188 10.64 -11.12 0.44
C MET A 188 10.93 -12.37 -0.38
N GLY A 189 11.64 -13.31 0.23
CA GLY A 189 11.79 -14.67 -0.23
C GLY A 189 11.37 -15.67 0.85
N ILE A 190 11.13 -16.89 0.44
CA ILE A 190 10.85 -18.05 1.30
C ILE A 190 12.04 -18.98 1.22
N PHE A 191 12.66 -19.29 2.37
CA PHE A 191 13.85 -20.16 2.47
C PHE A 191 13.65 -21.19 3.58
N PRO A 192 12.87 -22.26 3.31
CA PRO A 192 12.53 -23.25 4.32
C PRO A 192 13.74 -24.03 4.84
N LYS A 193 13.79 -24.25 6.15
CA LYS A 193 14.87 -25.00 6.82
C LYS A 193 14.81 -26.50 6.58
N ASP A 194 13.66 -27.02 6.14
CA ASP A 194 13.45 -28.44 5.84
C ASP A 194 14.04 -28.91 4.50
N GLY A 195 14.63 -27.98 3.74
CA GLY A 195 15.26 -28.26 2.44
C GLY A 195 14.27 -28.26 1.27
N SER A 196 13.02 -27.83 1.47
CA SER A 196 12.08 -27.58 0.38
C SER A 196 12.53 -26.40 -0.50
N SER A 197 11.87 -26.21 -1.64
CA SER A 197 12.31 -25.22 -2.64
C SER A 197 12.22 -23.80 -2.12
N SER A 198 13.34 -23.08 -2.21
CA SER A 198 13.42 -21.64 -1.96
C SER A 198 13.00 -20.83 -3.19
N GLY A 199 12.47 -19.63 -2.97
CA GLY A 199 12.05 -18.74 -4.05
C GLY A 199 11.56 -17.38 -3.57
N TYR A 200 11.02 -16.62 -4.50
CA TYR A 200 10.30 -15.38 -4.14
C TYR A 200 9.07 -15.71 -3.32
N TYR A 201 8.73 -14.81 -2.41
CA TYR A 201 7.52 -14.93 -1.61
C TYR A 201 6.26 -15.09 -2.47
N SER A 202 5.40 -15.99 -2.02
CA SER A 202 4.07 -16.23 -2.58
C SER A 202 3.10 -16.51 -1.42
N ALA A 203 1.94 -15.91 -1.44
CA ALA A 203 0.91 -16.01 -0.41
C ALA A 203 0.18 -17.37 -0.47
N THR A 204 0.89 -18.47 -0.18
CA THR A 204 0.36 -19.84 -0.19
C THR A 204 0.57 -20.52 1.17
N GLY A 205 -0.35 -21.38 1.59
CA GLY A 205 -0.26 -22.05 2.90
C GLY A 205 -0.20 -21.02 4.03
N ASP A 206 0.70 -21.22 4.99
CA ASP A 206 0.89 -20.33 6.14
C ASP A 206 1.26 -18.90 5.73
N TYR A 207 1.98 -18.74 4.61
CA TYR A 207 2.41 -17.43 4.13
C TYR A 207 1.25 -16.52 3.69
N ALA A 208 0.08 -17.07 3.36
CA ALA A 208 -1.12 -16.29 3.05
C ALA A 208 -1.50 -15.31 4.19
N TRP A 209 -1.18 -15.67 5.43
CA TRP A 209 -1.40 -14.82 6.59
C TRP A 209 -0.73 -13.45 6.46
N ILE A 210 0.48 -13.39 5.88
CA ILE A 210 1.19 -12.11 5.67
C ILE A 210 0.39 -11.24 4.71
N ASP A 211 -0.03 -11.77 3.56
CA ASP A 211 -0.82 -10.99 2.60
C ASP A 211 -2.14 -10.52 3.20
N GLU A 212 -2.81 -11.36 4.00
CA GLU A 212 -4.06 -11.02 4.68
C GLU A 212 -3.90 -9.90 5.71
N ASN A 213 -2.77 -9.84 6.43
CA ASN A 213 -2.58 -8.99 7.60
C ASN A 213 -1.61 -7.82 7.41
N ALA A 214 -0.76 -7.81 6.38
CA ALA A 214 0.27 -6.79 6.16
C ALA A 214 -0.26 -5.35 6.23
N ALA A 215 -1.49 -5.12 5.76
CA ALA A 215 -2.12 -3.80 5.79
C ALA A 215 -2.38 -3.28 7.23
N ARG A 216 -2.56 -4.15 8.22
CA ARG A 216 -2.71 -3.79 9.64
C ARG A 216 -1.40 -3.27 10.25
N TYR A 217 -0.28 -3.58 9.59
CA TYR A 217 1.06 -3.13 9.96
C TYR A 217 1.60 -2.02 9.04
N GLY A 218 0.73 -1.47 8.16
CA GLY A 218 1.09 -0.35 7.29
C GLY A 218 1.72 -0.74 5.96
N PHE A 219 1.66 -2.01 5.54
CA PHE A 219 2.23 -2.48 4.28
C PHE A 219 1.17 -2.77 3.23
N ILE A 220 1.50 -2.41 1.99
CA ILE A 220 0.75 -2.79 0.80
C ILE A 220 1.62 -3.66 -0.11
N LEU A 221 0.99 -4.52 -0.89
CA LEU A 221 1.62 -5.08 -2.08
C LEU A 221 1.81 -3.94 -3.07
N ARG A 222 3.08 -3.65 -3.45
CA ARG A 222 3.36 -2.44 -4.25
C ARG A 222 2.89 -2.55 -5.69
N PHE A 223 2.95 -3.77 -6.26
CA PHE A 223 2.59 -4.04 -7.65
C PHE A 223 1.55 -5.16 -7.72
N PRO A 224 0.28 -4.88 -7.30
CA PRO A 224 -0.77 -5.87 -7.28
C PRO A 224 -1.27 -6.20 -8.69
N ASP A 225 -1.86 -7.38 -8.83
CA ASP A 225 -2.45 -7.86 -10.07
C ASP A 225 -3.58 -6.96 -10.57
N GLY A 226 -3.62 -6.71 -11.89
CA GLY A 226 -4.61 -5.86 -12.53
C GLY A 226 -4.40 -4.36 -12.35
N LYS A 227 -3.24 -3.93 -11.81
CA LYS A 227 -2.89 -2.52 -11.60
C LYS A 227 -1.71 -2.03 -12.46
N GLU A 228 -1.29 -2.81 -13.42
CA GLU A 228 -0.11 -2.55 -14.27
C GLU A 228 -0.22 -1.21 -15.04
N THR A 229 -1.44 -0.81 -15.40
CA THR A 229 -1.68 0.46 -16.10
C THR A 229 -1.48 1.68 -15.21
N TYR A 230 -1.61 1.53 -13.90
CA TYR A 230 -1.38 2.59 -12.91
C TYR A 230 0.08 2.60 -12.43
N THR A 231 0.59 1.42 -12.08
CA THR A 231 1.93 1.29 -11.49
C THR A 231 3.06 1.32 -12.53
N GLY A 232 2.73 1.03 -13.80
CA GLY A 232 3.71 0.87 -14.88
C GLY A 232 4.53 -0.41 -14.80
N GLU A 233 4.24 -1.30 -13.82
CA GLU A 233 4.99 -2.50 -13.55
C GLU A 233 4.11 -3.75 -13.55
N LYS A 234 4.72 -4.88 -13.90
CA LYS A 234 4.05 -6.18 -13.79
C LYS A 234 3.82 -6.53 -12.33
N THR A 235 2.83 -7.38 -12.08
CA THR A 235 2.55 -7.96 -10.77
C THR A 235 3.79 -8.55 -10.12
N ARG A 236 4.04 -8.20 -8.85
CA ARG A 236 5.12 -8.76 -8.01
C ARG A 236 4.55 -9.10 -6.65
N THR A 237 4.29 -10.37 -6.41
CA THR A 237 3.68 -10.86 -5.15
C THR A 237 4.59 -10.71 -3.94
N TYR A 238 5.88 -10.49 -4.15
CA TYR A 238 6.93 -10.48 -3.15
C TYR A 238 7.46 -9.09 -2.76
N THR A 239 6.95 -8.02 -3.39
CA THR A 239 7.42 -6.64 -3.18
C THR A 239 6.40 -5.85 -2.38
N TYR A 240 6.76 -5.50 -1.15
CA TYR A 240 5.90 -4.75 -0.21
C TYR A 240 6.42 -3.34 0.02
N ARG A 241 5.49 -2.41 0.25
CA ARG A 241 5.76 -1.00 0.51
C ARG A 241 5.07 -0.55 1.79
N TYR A 242 5.83 0.09 2.70
CA TYR A 242 5.28 0.76 3.87
C TYR A 242 4.66 2.10 3.49
N VAL A 243 3.45 2.35 3.93
CA VAL A 243 2.67 3.59 3.72
C VAL A 243 1.96 4.06 5.00
N GLY A 244 2.13 3.34 6.11
CA GLY A 244 1.43 3.59 7.37
C GLY A 244 0.08 2.87 7.46
N VAL A 245 -0.34 2.59 8.69
CA VAL A 245 -1.46 1.67 9.00
C VAL A 245 -2.79 2.08 8.36
N PRO A 246 -3.34 3.32 8.57
CA PRO A 246 -4.66 3.63 8.03
C PRO A 246 -4.69 3.64 6.50
N HIS A 247 -3.59 4.05 5.87
CA HIS A 247 -3.45 4.11 4.42
C HIS A 247 -3.41 2.72 3.80
N ALA A 248 -2.55 1.86 4.33
CA ALA A 248 -2.43 0.48 3.87
C ALA A 248 -3.76 -0.28 4.02
N TYR A 249 -4.43 -0.10 5.15
CA TYR A 249 -5.71 -0.74 5.42
C TYR A 249 -6.79 -0.27 4.43
N TYR A 250 -6.90 1.04 4.18
CA TYR A 250 -7.85 1.58 3.23
C TYR A 250 -7.56 1.12 1.79
N ILE A 251 -6.29 1.13 1.37
CA ILE A 251 -5.82 0.64 0.07
C ILE A 251 -6.25 -0.82 -0.13
N LYS A 252 -5.98 -1.68 0.84
CA LYS A 252 -6.34 -3.11 0.80
C LYS A 252 -7.85 -3.31 0.71
N GLN A 253 -8.63 -2.63 1.58
CA GLN A 253 -10.09 -2.77 1.63
C GLN A 253 -10.80 -2.32 0.35
N ASN A 254 -10.21 -1.36 -0.37
CA ASN A 254 -10.80 -0.79 -1.59
C ASN A 254 -10.13 -1.31 -2.87
N ASN A 255 -9.22 -2.30 -2.75
CA ASN A 255 -8.48 -2.87 -3.88
C ASN A 255 -7.80 -1.81 -4.75
N LEU A 256 -7.10 -0.87 -4.11
CA LEU A 256 -6.35 0.21 -4.78
C LEU A 256 -4.85 -0.15 -4.87
N CYS A 257 -4.14 0.50 -5.81
CA CYS A 257 -2.69 0.67 -5.71
C CYS A 257 -2.36 2.05 -5.11
N LEU A 258 -1.07 2.33 -4.87
CA LEU A 258 -0.64 3.59 -4.28
C LEU A 258 -1.03 4.79 -5.14
N GLU A 259 -0.89 4.68 -6.45
CA GLU A 259 -1.25 5.69 -7.44
C GLU A 259 -2.73 6.09 -7.34
N GLU A 260 -3.62 5.11 -7.30
CA GLU A 260 -5.06 5.34 -7.17
C GLU A 260 -5.40 5.96 -5.79
N TYR A 261 -4.72 5.51 -4.74
CA TYR A 261 -4.92 6.05 -3.38
C TYR A 261 -4.52 7.51 -3.27
N ILE A 262 -3.38 7.91 -3.83
CA ILE A 262 -2.91 9.31 -3.81
C ILE A 262 -3.91 10.24 -4.51
N GLU A 263 -4.55 9.79 -5.58
CA GLU A 263 -5.63 10.55 -6.21
C GLU A 263 -6.91 10.54 -5.37
N LYS A 264 -7.26 9.39 -4.79
CA LYS A 264 -8.49 9.24 -4.00
C LYS A 264 -8.50 10.08 -2.74
N ILE A 265 -7.39 10.18 -2.04
CA ILE A 265 -7.32 10.92 -0.76
C ILE A 265 -7.54 12.43 -0.93
N LYS A 266 -7.35 12.97 -2.13
CA LYS A 266 -7.62 14.38 -2.45
C LYS A 266 -9.09 14.79 -2.30
N GLU A 267 -10.01 13.82 -2.26
CA GLU A 267 -11.44 14.07 -2.03
C GLU A 267 -11.77 14.40 -0.57
N TYR A 268 -10.81 14.21 0.35
CA TYR A 268 -11.01 14.36 1.79
C TYR A 268 -10.25 15.57 2.33
N THR A 269 -10.96 16.48 2.98
CA THR A 269 -10.42 17.71 3.59
C THR A 269 -10.46 17.62 5.11
N ASN A 270 -9.81 18.55 5.81
CA ASN A 270 -9.88 18.60 7.28
C ASN A 270 -11.30 18.81 7.83
N ASP A 271 -12.21 19.43 7.05
CA ASP A 271 -13.62 19.58 7.42
C ASP A 271 -14.45 18.31 7.14
N LYS A 272 -13.97 17.46 6.23
CA LYS A 272 -14.60 16.20 5.85
C LYS A 272 -13.53 15.13 5.63
N PRO A 273 -12.87 14.68 6.69
CA PRO A 273 -11.79 13.72 6.59
C PRO A 273 -12.29 12.31 6.25
N LEU A 274 -11.37 11.48 5.74
CA LEU A 274 -11.56 10.05 5.66
C LEU A 274 -11.37 9.44 7.06
N GLU A 275 -12.38 8.76 7.55
CA GLU A 275 -12.29 7.99 8.80
C GLU A 275 -11.96 6.53 8.50
N VAL A 276 -10.92 6.01 9.14
CA VAL A 276 -10.48 4.62 9.01
C VAL A 276 -10.34 4.01 10.40
N ASN A 277 -11.07 2.93 10.66
CA ASN A 277 -10.93 2.16 11.90
C ASN A 277 -10.11 0.90 11.63
N VAL A 278 -9.01 0.75 12.34
CA VAL A 278 -8.16 -0.43 12.26
C VAL A 278 -8.01 -1.01 13.66
N ASP A 279 -8.60 -2.17 13.86
CA ASP A 279 -8.53 -2.93 15.13
C ASP A 279 -8.91 -2.10 16.37
N GLY A 280 -9.91 -1.21 16.23
CA GLY A 280 -10.40 -0.35 17.30
C GLY A 280 -9.71 1.00 17.40
N THR A 281 -8.60 1.23 16.69
CA THR A 281 -7.98 2.54 16.56
C THR A 281 -8.65 3.32 15.42
N LEU A 282 -9.22 4.46 15.74
CA LEU A 282 -9.82 5.36 14.75
C LEU A 282 -8.79 6.38 14.27
N TYR A 283 -8.67 6.48 12.96
CA TYR A 283 -7.83 7.48 12.28
C TYR A 283 -8.71 8.43 11.47
N SER A 284 -8.29 9.70 11.43
CA SER A 284 -8.85 10.73 10.57
C SER A 284 -7.76 11.18 9.60
N VAL A 285 -8.02 11.08 8.29
CA VAL A 285 -7.02 11.35 7.23
C VAL A 285 -7.57 12.40 6.28
N TYR A 286 -6.77 13.40 5.94
CA TYR A 286 -7.16 14.45 5.00
C TYR A 286 -5.97 14.96 4.19
N TYR A 287 -6.29 15.51 3.03
CA TYR A 287 -5.37 16.10 2.09
C TYR A 287 -5.38 17.63 2.18
N VAL A 288 -4.20 18.23 1.99
CA VAL A 288 -3.98 19.67 1.89
C VAL A 288 -3.15 19.95 0.64
N ALA A 289 -3.72 20.66 -0.33
CA ALA A 289 -2.99 21.03 -1.55
C ALA A 289 -1.83 21.98 -1.22
N SER A 290 -0.69 21.78 -1.89
CA SER A 290 0.45 22.70 -1.76
C SER A 290 0.09 24.09 -2.28
N ALA A 291 0.38 25.12 -1.50
CA ALA A 291 0.17 26.51 -1.87
C ALA A 291 1.39 27.15 -2.55
N GLY A 292 2.43 26.38 -2.86
CA GLY A 292 3.68 26.84 -3.48
C GLY A 292 4.84 26.82 -2.50
N ALA A 293 5.57 27.94 -2.34
CA ALA A 293 6.81 28.00 -1.56
C ALA A 293 6.63 27.58 -0.09
N ALA A 294 5.50 27.93 0.49
CA ALA A 294 5.10 27.51 1.84
C ALA A 294 3.60 27.20 1.87
N THR A 295 3.21 26.23 2.68
CA THR A 295 1.83 25.79 2.86
C THR A 295 1.53 25.69 4.35
N ASP A 296 0.52 26.39 4.81
CA ASP A 296 0.02 26.28 6.18
C ASP A 296 -0.93 25.08 6.26
N VAL A 297 -0.43 23.98 6.81
CA VAL A 297 -1.17 22.72 6.95
C VAL A 297 -1.92 22.76 8.27
N PRO A 298 -3.28 22.62 8.28
CA PRO A 298 -4.04 22.48 9.50
C PRO A 298 -3.65 21.19 10.22
N ILE A 299 -3.29 21.30 11.51
CA ILE A 299 -2.94 20.15 12.35
C ILE A 299 -3.78 20.20 13.65
N PRO A 300 -4.18 19.05 14.22
CA PRO A 300 -5.01 19.03 15.41
C PRO A 300 -4.21 19.40 16.65
N VAL A 301 -4.84 20.17 17.54
CA VAL A 301 -4.30 20.42 18.88
C VAL A 301 -4.63 19.24 19.79
N ASN A 302 -3.64 18.76 20.57
CA ASN A 302 -3.82 17.67 21.56
C ASN A 302 -4.20 16.29 20.97
N LYS A 303 -3.78 15.99 19.74
CA LYS A 303 -3.85 14.66 19.13
C LYS A 303 -2.51 14.29 18.55
N THR A 304 -2.22 13.00 18.47
CA THR A 304 -1.08 12.49 17.72
C THR A 304 -1.39 12.57 16.23
N TYR A 305 -0.47 13.11 15.46
CA TYR A 305 -0.62 13.21 14.01
C TYR A 305 0.73 13.01 13.30
N THR A 306 0.64 12.75 12.00
CA THR A 306 1.77 12.81 11.08
C THR A 306 1.37 13.62 9.85
N VAL A 307 2.35 14.28 9.23
CA VAL A 307 2.21 14.97 7.95
C VAL A 307 3.17 14.33 6.96
N SER A 308 2.66 13.88 5.82
CA SER A 308 3.46 13.35 4.73
C SER A 308 3.20 14.13 3.45
N GLY A 309 4.24 14.54 2.75
CA GLY A 309 4.12 14.91 1.36
C GLY A 309 3.72 13.70 0.51
N ASN A 310 3.12 13.96 -0.66
CA ASN A 310 2.73 12.91 -1.60
C ASN A 310 3.64 12.80 -2.84
N ASN A 311 4.66 13.66 -2.96
CA ASN A 311 5.55 13.82 -4.13
C ASN A 311 4.81 14.16 -5.44
N VAL A 312 3.59 14.70 -5.34
CA VAL A 312 2.76 15.13 -6.47
C VAL A 312 2.40 16.61 -6.32
N ASP A 313 1.54 16.93 -5.34
CA ASP A 313 0.92 18.25 -5.28
C ASP A 313 0.47 18.70 -3.88
N GLY A 314 0.83 17.98 -2.81
CA GLY A 314 0.40 18.37 -1.46
C GLY A 314 0.78 17.44 -0.34
N PHE A 315 0.04 17.56 0.75
CA PHE A 315 0.28 16.92 2.02
C PHE A 315 -0.90 16.04 2.44
N ILE A 316 -0.61 14.95 3.10
CA ILE A 316 -1.60 14.07 3.71
C ILE A 316 -1.35 14.07 5.21
N VAL A 317 -2.36 14.48 5.96
CA VAL A 317 -2.33 14.51 7.42
C VAL A 317 -3.09 13.31 7.95
N THR A 318 -2.47 12.59 8.87
CA THR A 318 -3.04 11.42 9.54
C THR A 318 -3.11 11.70 11.03
N VAL A 319 -4.32 11.65 11.59
CA VAL A 319 -4.58 11.91 13.00
C VAL A 319 -5.05 10.64 13.69
N THR A 320 -4.44 10.29 14.82
CA THR A 320 -4.96 9.24 15.70
C THR A 320 -5.99 9.85 16.64
N MET A 321 -7.22 9.31 16.60
CA MET A 321 -8.39 9.92 17.25
C MET A 321 -8.63 9.45 18.69
N ASN A 322 -8.18 8.24 19.07
CA ASN A 322 -8.37 7.61 20.38
C ASN A 322 -7.05 7.18 21.03
#